data_0c0ce88f8fcb87d1ee923c102ca824e5
#
_entry.id   0c0ce88f8fcb87d1ee923c102ca824e5
#
_cell.length_a   1.000
_cell.length_b   1.000
_cell.length_c   1.000
_cell.angle_alpha   90.00
_cell.angle_beta   90.00
_cell.angle_gamma   90.00
#
_symmetry.space_group_name_H-M   'P 1'
#
loop_
_entity.id
_entity.type
_entity.pdbx_description
1 polymer ?
#
loop_
_entity_poly.entity_id
_entity_poly.type
_entity_poly.pdbx_seq_one_letter_code
_entity_poly.pdbx_strand_id
1 'polypeptide(L)'
;GSSYASYNVQIGYLEDFITADGYIFRNQTVISAPKSGMLECVVSEEERVAQGECVASVYQNQIDTNASEQLKKISADIERLEKYTAQKDVYANDTVRIEQQIAREAKTVPRAAYRSQWESVSAAKEEINRLIDKKRTVTGEKEADTVVLEQLKTEKAAIESANHVDRVYLHAPCPGVFTSRIDGMEEYLTPDKLQSADIAYFDELDKKNVEYRKDIIEGQPACKIVNNSEWYFAAKVSAEEAELFREGESVNLRFFDRTDDVVSATVFSVSGAKDGQAVLAVRSKGYVESIYSVSKANVEIIKKKYVGLKIPAQCVRVKDGRKGAYVLRGD
;
A
#
# COMPACT_ATOMS: atom_id res chain seq x y z
N GLY A 1 -52.42 -27.92 6.99
CA GLY A 1 -51.84 -26.76 6.27
C GLY A 1 -50.35 -26.89 6.21
N SER A 2 -49.78 -27.00 5.02
CA SER A 2 -48.33 -27.00 4.82
C SER A 2 -47.78 -25.61 5.11
N SER A 3 -47.01 -25.45 6.19
CA SER A 3 -46.29 -24.22 6.46
C SER A 3 -45.06 -24.19 5.56
N TYR A 4 -45.01 -23.26 4.62
CA TYR A 4 -43.83 -23.02 3.81
C TYR A 4 -42.99 -21.95 4.49
N ALA A 5 -41.76 -22.30 4.84
CA ALA A 5 -40.78 -21.30 5.29
C ALA A 5 -40.23 -20.59 4.06
N SER A 6 -40.33 -19.27 4.04
CA SER A 6 -39.73 -18.42 3.02
C SER A 6 -38.40 -17.88 3.52
N TYR A 7 -37.41 -17.79 2.64
CA TYR A 7 -36.09 -17.23 2.93
C TYR A 7 -35.79 -16.08 1.97
N ASN A 8 -35.29 -15.00 2.53
CA ASN A 8 -34.78 -13.90 1.71
C ASN A 8 -33.46 -14.32 1.06
N VAL A 9 -33.40 -14.20 -0.26
CA VAL A 9 -32.23 -14.55 -1.05
C VAL A 9 -31.27 -13.39 -1.03
N GLN A 10 -30.00 -13.65 -0.71
CA GLN A 10 -28.94 -12.68 -0.75
C GLN A 10 -28.00 -12.96 -1.93
N ILE A 11 -27.42 -11.90 -2.51
CA ILE A 11 -26.32 -12.06 -3.44
C ILE A 11 -25.12 -12.52 -2.64
N GLY A 12 -24.51 -13.62 -3.06
CA GLY A 12 -23.30 -14.16 -2.51
C GLY A 12 -22.25 -14.38 -3.59
N TYR A 13 -21.03 -14.64 -3.16
CA TYR A 13 -19.95 -15.00 -4.07
C TYR A 13 -19.20 -16.23 -3.55
N LEU A 14 -18.63 -16.97 -4.48
CA LEU A 14 -17.71 -18.07 -4.23
C LEU A 14 -16.44 -17.80 -5.04
N GLU A 15 -15.29 -17.89 -4.39
CA GLU A 15 -13.99 -17.71 -5.05
C GLU A 15 -13.27 -19.06 -5.13
N ASP A 16 -12.69 -19.33 -6.30
CA ASP A 16 -11.76 -20.43 -6.54
C ASP A 16 -10.35 -19.87 -6.47
N PHE A 17 -9.61 -20.20 -5.44
CA PHE A 17 -8.29 -19.63 -5.14
C PHE A 17 -7.36 -20.64 -4.50
N ILE A 18 -6.06 -20.39 -4.60
CA ILE A 18 -5.02 -21.02 -3.81
C ILE A 18 -4.33 -19.99 -2.92
N THR A 19 -3.73 -20.46 -1.85
CA THR A 19 -2.90 -19.65 -0.95
C THR A 19 -1.44 -20.01 -1.14
N ALA A 20 -0.58 -19.03 -1.28
CA ALA A 20 0.84 -19.26 -1.45
C ALA A 20 1.70 -18.24 -0.66
N ASP A 21 2.73 -18.76 -0.03
CA ASP A 21 3.83 -17.97 0.52
C ASP A 21 4.92 -17.86 -0.53
N GLY A 22 5.29 -16.64 -0.88
CA GLY A 22 6.25 -16.43 -1.97
C GLY A 22 6.99 -15.12 -1.88
N TYR A 23 7.61 -14.80 -2.98
CA TYR A 23 8.52 -13.66 -3.09
C TYR A 23 8.06 -12.68 -4.16
N ILE A 24 8.35 -11.40 -3.92
CA ILE A 24 8.09 -10.31 -4.87
C ILE A 24 9.37 -10.04 -5.66
N PHE A 25 9.29 -10.22 -6.97
CA PHE A 25 10.37 -9.93 -7.92
C PHE A 25 10.07 -8.61 -8.64
N ARG A 26 11.06 -7.73 -8.72
CA ARG A 26 10.90 -6.42 -9.34
C ARG A 26 12.25 -5.87 -9.80
N ASN A 27 12.24 -4.99 -10.79
CA ASN A 27 13.42 -4.22 -11.15
C ASN A 27 13.67 -3.15 -10.10
N GLN A 28 14.85 -3.19 -9.51
CA GLN A 28 15.25 -2.25 -8.47
C GLN A 28 16.74 -1.91 -8.62
N THR A 29 17.06 -0.62 -8.37
CA THR A 29 18.41 -0.11 -8.44
C THR A 29 18.83 0.34 -7.05
N VAL A 30 19.84 -0.33 -6.49
CA VAL A 30 20.38 -0.02 -5.17
C VAL A 30 21.30 1.19 -5.27
N ILE A 31 21.21 2.07 -4.29
CA ILE A 31 22.13 3.20 -4.09
C ILE A 31 23.00 2.85 -2.89
N SER A 32 24.30 2.70 -3.13
CA SER A 32 25.27 2.39 -2.08
C SER A 32 25.62 3.63 -1.26
N ALA A 33 25.88 3.43 0.03
CA ALA A 33 26.34 4.47 0.93
C ALA A 33 27.76 4.92 0.55
N PRO A 34 28.01 6.21 0.31
CA PRO A 34 29.34 6.73 0.00
C PRO A 34 30.26 6.77 1.22
N LYS A 35 29.70 6.66 2.41
CA LYS A 35 30.38 6.58 3.70
C LYS A 35 29.47 5.94 4.74
N SER A 36 30.04 5.48 5.83
CA SER A 36 29.27 5.02 6.99
C SER A 36 28.70 6.23 7.74
N GLY A 37 27.53 6.07 8.35
CA GLY A 37 26.88 7.14 9.09
C GLY A 37 25.40 6.91 9.31
N MET A 38 24.64 7.99 9.26
CA MET A 38 23.20 7.99 9.38
C MET A 38 22.56 8.40 8.04
N LEU A 39 21.48 7.71 7.68
CA LEU A 39 20.66 8.06 6.52
C LEU A 39 19.54 9.01 6.93
N GLU A 40 19.42 10.09 6.20
CA GLU A 40 18.27 11.00 6.28
C GLU A 40 17.59 11.05 4.93
N CYS A 41 16.33 10.60 4.87
CA CYS A 41 15.55 10.64 3.66
C CYS A 41 15.06 12.06 3.38
N VAL A 42 15.23 12.52 2.14
CA VAL A 42 14.75 13.83 1.66
C VAL A 42 13.33 13.67 1.11
N VAL A 43 13.01 12.51 0.56
CA VAL A 43 11.69 12.15 0.03
C VAL A 43 11.03 11.11 0.93
N SER A 44 9.72 10.99 0.82
CA SER A 44 8.94 10.02 1.60
C SER A 44 9.12 8.59 1.07
N GLU A 45 8.86 7.60 1.94
CA GLU A 45 8.76 6.21 1.48
C GLU A 45 7.67 6.06 0.42
N GLU A 46 7.98 5.27 -0.61
CA GLU A 46 7.14 5.02 -1.77
C GLU A 46 6.82 6.27 -2.64
N GLU A 47 7.56 7.36 -2.46
CA GLU A 47 7.44 8.53 -3.30
C GLU A 47 8.06 8.29 -4.68
N ARG A 48 7.40 8.81 -5.73
CA ARG A 48 7.93 8.80 -7.09
C ARG A 48 8.99 9.87 -7.25
N VAL A 49 10.12 9.46 -7.81
CA VAL A 49 11.26 10.34 -8.03
C VAL A 49 11.71 10.30 -9.48
N ALA A 50 12.25 11.43 -9.94
CA ALA A 50 12.89 11.55 -11.25
C ALA A 50 14.37 11.15 -11.16
N GLN A 51 14.97 10.82 -12.31
CA GLN A 51 16.42 10.65 -12.39
C GLN A 51 17.14 11.94 -11.99
N GLY A 52 18.16 11.83 -11.15
CA GLY A 52 18.94 12.94 -10.65
C GLY A 52 18.33 13.67 -9.45
N GLU A 53 17.12 13.33 -9.05
CA GLU A 53 16.48 13.90 -7.86
C GLU A 53 17.21 13.48 -6.57
N CYS A 54 17.38 14.42 -5.64
CA CYS A 54 17.97 14.16 -4.35
C CYS A 54 16.96 13.37 -3.49
N VAL A 55 17.33 12.16 -3.07
CA VAL A 55 16.41 11.25 -2.34
C VAL A 55 16.77 11.09 -0.89
N ALA A 56 18.03 11.20 -0.53
CA ALA A 56 18.51 11.05 0.82
C ALA A 56 19.86 11.72 1.01
N SER A 57 20.35 11.75 2.23
CA SER A 57 21.73 12.09 2.54
C SER A 57 22.31 11.12 3.59
N VAL A 58 23.61 10.92 3.51
CA VAL A 58 24.37 10.20 4.54
C VAL A 58 25.27 11.20 5.24
N TYR A 59 25.24 11.22 6.55
CA TYR A 59 26.08 12.10 7.37
C TYR A 59 26.70 11.35 8.52
N GLN A 60 27.91 11.77 8.87
CA GLN A 60 28.61 11.30 10.07
C GLN A 60 28.50 12.37 11.15
N ASN A 61 28.11 11.93 12.33
CA ASN A 61 28.16 12.77 13.51
C ASN A 61 29.59 12.72 14.09
N GLN A 62 30.38 13.74 13.83
CA GLN A 62 31.55 14.06 14.67
C GLN A 62 31.15 14.94 15.87
N ILE A 63 29.89 14.88 16.23
CA ILE A 63 29.23 15.80 17.15
C ILE A 63 29.30 15.24 18.57
N ASP A 64 29.44 16.12 19.54
CA ASP A 64 29.17 15.87 20.95
C ASP A 64 27.87 15.08 21.14
N THR A 65 27.86 14.12 22.03
CA THR A 65 26.72 13.21 22.30
C THR A 65 25.41 13.99 22.48
N ASN A 66 25.47 15.15 23.11
CA ASN A 66 24.32 16.00 23.36
C ASN A 66 23.73 16.62 22.08
N ALA A 67 24.58 17.15 21.20
CA ALA A 67 24.14 17.68 19.91
C ALA A 67 23.62 16.55 18.98
N SER A 68 24.17 15.35 19.05
CA SER A 68 23.69 14.16 18.35
C SER A 68 22.27 13.78 18.79
N GLU A 69 21.99 13.78 20.08
CA GLU A 69 20.64 13.51 20.61
C GLU A 69 19.65 14.57 20.22
N GLN A 70 20.04 15.86 20.28
CA GLN A 70 19.21 16.97 19.82
C GLN A 70 18.86 16.84 18.34
N LEU A 71 19.82 16.52 17.47
CA LEU A 71 19.58 16.32 16.05
C LEU A 71 18.64 15.15 15.77
N LYS A 72 18.79 14.04 16.49
CA LYS A 72 17.85 12.91 16.37
C LYS A 72 16.42 13.30 16.74
N LYS A 73 16.26 14.04 17.84
CA LYS A 73 14.95 14.51 18.29
C LYS A 73 14.32 15.47 17.28
N ILE A 74 15.06 16.47 16.81
CA ILE A 74 14.59 17.45 15.85
C ILE A 74 14.25 16.76 14.52
N SER A 75 15.09 15.83 14.04
CA SER A 75 14.83 15.10 12.80
C SER A 75 13.57 14.22 12.91
N ALA A 76 13.34 13.58 14.05
CA ALA A 76 12.11 12.82 14.31
C ALA A 76 10.86 13.72 14.36
N ASP A 77 10.98 14.90 14.96
CA ASP A 77 9.88 15.88 15.03
C ASP A 77 9.56 16.46 13.64
N ILE A 78 10.58 16.74 12.81
CA ILE A 78 10.42 17.16 11.41
C ILE A 78 9.70 16.07 10.62
N GLU A 79 10.17 14.82 10.68
CA GLU A 79 9.54 13.70 9.96
C GLU A 79 8.08 13.51 10.36
N ARG A 80 7.79 13.57 11.66
CA ARG A 80 6.40 13.48 12.16
C ARG A 80 5.52 14.60 11.63
N LEU A 81 6.00 15.84 11.65
CA LEU A 81 5.25 17.00 11.15
C LEU A 81 5.10 16.97 9.62
N GLU A 82 6.11 16.54 8.87
CA GLU A 82 6.03 16.38 7.42
C GLU A 82 4.99 15.31 7.04
N LYS A 83 5.00 14.17 7.70
CA LYS A 83 3.96 13.13 7.51
C LYS A 83 2.56 13.65 7.84
N TYR A 84 2.44 14.38 8.94
CA TYR A 84 1.18 14.97 9.35
C TYR A 84 0.69 16.04 8.36
N THR A 85 1.58 16.89 7.87
CA THR A 85 1.29 17.91 6.85
C THR A 85 0.94 17.29 5.51
N ALA A 86 1.66 16.25 5.07
CA ALA A 86 1.37 15.51 3.84
C ALA A 86 0.00 14.80 3.91
N GLN A 87 -0.35 14.21 5.05
CA GLN A 87 -1.70 13.67 5.27
C GLN A 87 -2.77 14.76 5.20
N LYS A 88 -2.47 15.97 5.69
CA LYS A 88 -3.37 17.12 5.57
C LYS A 88 -3.50 17.67 4.14
N ASP A 89 -2.49 17.51 3.29
CA ASP A 89 -2.61 17.87 1.87
C ASP A 89 -3.57 16.95 1.11
N VAL A 90 -3.73 15.71 1.55
CA VAL A 90 -4.86 14.85 1.15
C VAL A 90 -6.19 15.48 1.58
N TYR A 91 -6.25 16.14 2.72
CA TYR A 91 -7.42 16.88 3.21
C TYR A 91 -7.59 18.28 2.60
N ALA A 92 -6.65 18.81 1.83
CA ALA A 92 -6.87 20.04 1.04
C ALA A 92 -7.97 19.84 -0.02
N ASN A 93 -8.09 18.63 -0.56
CA ASN A 93 -9.27 18.22 -1.32
C ASN A 93 -10.55 18.18 -0.45
N ASP A 94 -10.43 17.96 0.85
CA ASP A 94 -11.56 18.01 1.78
C ASP A 94 -12.03 19.43 2.06
N THR A 95 -11.17 20.45 1.99
CA THR A 95 -11.60 21.85 2.11
C THR A 95 -12.57 22.21 0.99
N VAL A 96 -12.27 21.81 -0.25
CA VAL A 96 -13.18 21.98 -1.40
C VAL A 96 -14.47 21.18 -1.21
N ARG A 97 -14.39 19.97 -0.69
CA ARG A 97 -15.57 19.15 -0.36
C ARG A 97 -16.40 19.77 0.74
N ILE A 98 -15.78 20.27 1.79
CA ILE A 98 -16.45 20.96 2.91
C ILE A 98 -17.15 22.23 2.38
N GLU A 99 -16.52 23.02 1.53
CA GLU A 99 -17.14 24.19 0.89
C GLU A 99 -18.32 23.81 0.01
N GLN A 100 -18.21 22.74 -0.75
CA GLN A 100 -19.32 22.21 -1.56
C GLN A 100 -20.47 21.68 -0.69
N GLN A 101 -20.17 21.08 0.46
CA GLN A 101 -21.19 20.64 1.42
C GLN A 101 -21.88 21.83 2.06
N ILE A 102 -21.13 22.84 2.52
CA ILE A 102 -21.70 24.10 3.05
C ILE A 102 -22.63 24.76 2.02
N ALA A 103 -22.17 24.84 0.75
CA ALA A 103 -22.98 25.43 -0.32
C ALA A 103 -24.26 24.61 -0.62
N ARG A 104 -24.21 23.29 -0.49
CA ARG A 104 -25.40 22.42 -0.61
C ARG A 104 -26.38 22.64 0.53
N GLU A 105 -25.90 22.62 1.77
CA GLU A 105 -26.74 22.84 2.96
C GLU A 105 -27.36 24.24 2.93
N ALA A 106 -26.60 25.27 2.55
CA ALA A 106 -27.09 26.62 2.43
C ALA A 106 -28.24 26.77 1.41
N LYS A 107 -28.28 25.94 0.36
CA LYS A 107 -29.39 25.93 -0.63
C LYS A 107 -30.66 25.28 -0.10
N THR A 108 -30.59 24.46 0.94
CA THR A 108 -31.76 23.80 1.55
C THR A 108 -32.52 24.73 2.48
N VAL A 109 -31.82 25.67 3.14
CA VAL A 109 -32.40 26.59 4.11
C VAL A 109 -33.53 27.45 3.56
N PRO A 110 -33.41 28.13 2.39
CA PRO A 110 -34.53 28.92 1.84
C PRO A 110 -35.75 28.08 1.48
N ARG A 111 -35.53 26.86 0.95
CA ARG A 111 -36.65 25.95 0.58
C ARG A 111 -37.39 25.43 1.81
N ALA A 112 -36.66 25.05 2.85
CA ALA A 112 -37.23 24.58 4.12
C ALA A 112 -37.98 25.72 4.84
N ALA A 113 -37.41 26.93 4.87
CA ALA A 113 -38.04 28.11 5.44
C ALA A 113 -39.32 28.48 4.74
N TYR A 114 -39.36 28.45 3.39
CA TYR A 114 -40.54 28.71 2.59
C TYR A 114 -41.68 27.70 2.87
N ARG A 115 -41.34 26.46 3.21
CA ARG A 115 -42.31 25.41 3.56
C ARG A 115 -42.65 25.36 5.06
N SER A 116 -42.21 26.35 5.84
CA SER A 116 -42.37 26.39 7.30
C SER A 116 -41.80 25.16 8.05
N GLN A 117 -40.78 24.53 7.50
CA GLN A 117 -40.09 23.38 8.09
C GLN A 117 -38.91 23.85 8.99
N TRP A 118 -39.27 24.48 10.11
CA TRP A 118 -38.31 25.14 10.99
C TRP A 118 -37.29 24.20 11.63
N GLU A 119 -37.65 22.95 11.90
CA GLU A 119 -36.70 21.93 12.40
C GLU A 119 -35.60 21.64 11.37
N SER A 120 -35.98 21.54 10.08
CA SER A 120 -35.02 21.34 8.98
C SER A 120 -34.11 22.55 8.80
N VAL A 121 -34.61 23.76 9.02
CA VAL A 121 -33.80 25.00 8.99
C VAL A 121 -32.80 25.02 10.14
N SER A 122 -33.21 24.62 11.33
CA SER A 122 -32.33 24.55 12.51
C SER A 122 -31.22 23.50 12.33
N ALA A 123 -31.58 22.30 11.87
CA ALA A 123 -30.63 21.24 11.59
C ALA A 123 -29.61 21.63 10.52
N ALA A 124 -30.05 22.28 9.42
CA ALA A 124 -29.15 22.76 8.38
C ALA A 124 -28.19 23.84 8.88
N LYS A 125 -28.64 24.75 9.74
CA LYS A 125 -27.79 25.76 10.37
C LYS A 125 -26.73 25.15 11.30
N GLU A 126 -27.12 24.17 12.12
CA GLU A 126 -26.19 23.44 12.98
C GLU A 126 -25.10 22.71 12.18
N GLU A 127 -25.51 22.04 11.09
CA GLU A 127 -24.57 21.35 10.22
C GLU A 127 -23.62 22.31 9.48
N ILE A 128 -24.12 23.45 9.01
CA ILE A 128 -23.28 24.49 8.40
C ILE A 128 -22.26 25.02 9.42
N ASN A 129 -22.66 25.31 10.64
CA ASN A 129 -21.75 25.79 11.68
C ASN A 129 -20.68 24.73 12.00
N ARG A 130 -21.07 23.46 12.13
CA ARG A 130 -20.15 22.35 12.34
C ARG A 130 -19.11 22.23 11.20
N LEU A 131 -19.53 22.39 9.96
CA LEU A 131 -18.66 22.35 8.79
C LEU A 131 -17.72 23.56 8.73
N ILE A 132 -18.18 24.74 9.11
CA ILE A 132 -17.36 25.96 9.22
C ILE A 132 -16.27 25.78 10.29
N ASP A 133 -16.63 25.25 11.46
CA ASP A 133 -15.67 24.99 12.55
C ASP A 133 -14.64 23.96 12.13
N LYS A 134 -15.06 22.89 11.45
CA LYS A 134 -14.16 21.90 10.89
C LYS A 134 -13.21 22.52 9.87
N LYS A 135 -13.69 23.39 8.98
CA LYS A 135 -12.85 24.11 8.01
C LYS A 135 -11.81 24.98 8.70
N ARG A 136 -12.21 25.73 9.73
CA ARG A 136 -11.29 26.60 10.52
C ARG A 136 -10.20 25.79 11.20
N THR A 137 -10.56 24.67 11.83
CA THR A 137 -9.60 23.77 12.49
C THR A 137 -8.57 23.26 11.50
N VAL A 138 -9.03 22.76 10.34
CA VAL A 138 -8.12 22.22 9.29
C VAL A 138 -7.18 23.30 8.75
N THR A 139 -7.67 24.53 8.47
CA THR A 139 -6.86 25.61 7.91
C THR A 139 -5.90 26.23 8.93
N GLY A 140 -6.38 26.51 10.14
CA GLY A 140 -5.58 27.15 11.20
C GLY A 140 -4.45 26.26 11.72
N GLU A 141 -4.71 24.97 11.86
CA GLU A 141 -3.68 24.01 12.25
C GLU A 141 -2.59 23.84 11.17
N LYS A 142 -2.96 23.88 9.87
CA LYS A 142 -1.99 23.78 8.78
C LYS A 142 -0.96 24.93 8.78
N GLU A 143 -1.42 26.16 9.00
CA GLU A 143 -0.54 27.34 9.06
C GLU A 143 0.41 27.26 10.26
N ALA A 144 -0.11 26.88 11.44
CA ALA A 144 0.70 26.73 12.65
C ALA A 144 1.76 25.62 12.48
N ASP A 145 1.38 24.48 11.93
CA ASP A 145 2.31 23.36 11.69
C ASP A 145 3.41 23.71 10.69
N THR A 146 3.09 24.51 9.67
CA THR A 146 4.10 24.95 8.67
C THR A 146 5.13 25.88 9.31
N VAL A 147 4.70 26.80 10.18
CA VAL A 147 5.61 27.70 10.90
C VAL A 147 6.53 26.90 11.84
N VAL A 148 5.96 25.96 12.59
CA VAL A 148 6.75 25.07 13.49
C VAL A 148 7.75 24.23 12.69
N LEU A 149 7.36 23.69 11.55
CA LEU A 149 8.23 22.90 10.69
C LEU A 149 9.42 23.72 10.18
N GLU A 150 9.20 24.96 9.73
CA GLU A 150 10.28 25.86 9.29
C GLU A 150 11.21 26.26 10.44
N GLN A 151 10.68 26.47 11.65
CA GLN A 151 11.49 26.73 12.83
C GLN A 151 12.40 25.54 13.17
N LEU A 152 11.86 24.31 13.16
CA LEU A 152 12.63 23.10 13.42
C LEU A 152 13.73 22.87 12.35
N LYS A 153 13.42 23.12 11.08
CA LYS A 153 14.43 23.04 10.00
C LYS A 153 15.55 24.06 10.19
N THR A 154 15.22 25.29 10.61
CA THR A 154 16.21 26.33 10.90
C THR A 154 17.07 25.97 12.10
N GLU A 155 16.49 25.46 13.17
CA GLU A 155 17.21 25.00 14.34
C GLU A 155 18.16 23.85 14.02
N LYS A 156 17.67 22.86 13.25
CA LYS A 156 18.50 21.75 12.76
C LYS A 156 19.71 22.24 11.98
N ALA A 157 19.51 23.14 11.01
CA ALA A 157 20.57 23.72 10.20
C ALA A 157 21.60 24.49 11.05
N ALA A 158 21.17 25.19 12.10
CA ALA A 158 22.05 25.90 13.02
C ALA A 158 22.94 24.93 13.81
N ILE A 159 22.38 23.83 14.35
CA ILE A 159 23.13 22.82 15.05
C ILE A 159 24.13 22.11 14.13
N GLU A 160 23.74 21.77 12.93
CA GLU A 160 24.60 21.17 11.91
C GLU A 160 25.77 22.07 11.53
N SER A 161 25.50 23.36 11.29
CA SER A 161 26.53 24.37 10.98
C SER A 161 27.52 24.55 12.13
N ALA A 162 27.03 24.58 13.37
CA ALA A 162 27.88 24.74 14.54
C ALA A 162 28.80 23.52 14.81
N ASN A 163 28.42 22.34 14.34
CA ASN A 163 29.09 21.09 14.66
C ASN A 163 29.78 20.41 13.46
N HIS A 164 29.95 21.09 12.34
CA HIS A 164 30.62 20.58 11.13
C HIS A 164 30.13 19.19 10.68
N VAL A 165 28.82 19.06 10.43
CA VAL A 165 28.24 17.80 9.94
C VAL A 165 28.73 17.54 8.52
N ASP A 166 29.53 16.49 8.34
CA ASP A 166 29.94 16.02 7.02
C ASP A 166 28.78 15.23 6.38
N ARG A 167 28.16 15.81 5.35
CA ARG A 167 26.95 15.28 4.70
C ARG A 167 27.20 15.06 3.21
N VAL A 168 26.80 13.88 2.71
CA VAL A 168 26.81 13.55 1.29
C VAL A 168 25.40 13.23 0.83
N TYR A 169 24.96 13.89 -0.24
CA TYR A 169 23.63 13.68 -0.81
C TYR A 169 23.60 12.52 -1.80
N LEU A 170 22.54 11.75 -1.76
CA LEU A 170 22.25 10.64 -2.66
C LEU A 170 21.19 11.05 -3.66
N HIS A 171 21.42 10.74 -4.93
CA HIS A 171 20.53 11.09 -6.02
C HIS A 171 20.02 9.82 -6.70
N ALA A 172 18.78 9.86 -7.19
CA ALA A 172 18.18 8.76 -7.91
C ALA A 172 18.92 8.48 -9.23
N PRO A 173 19.47 7.28 -9.45
CA PRO A 173 20.17 6.96 -10.69
C PRO A 173 19.22 6.75 -11.87
N CYS A 174 17.95 6.50 -11.61
CA CYS A 174 16.88 6.29 -12.58
C CYS A 174 15.54 6.74 -12.00
N PRO A 175 14.53 6.99 -12.84
CA PRO A 175 13.19 7.28 -12.35
C PRO A 175 12.53 6.04 -11.74
N GLY A 176 11.70 6.22 -10.73
CA GLY A 176 10.98 5.12 -10.08
C GLY A 176 10.38 5.52 -8.74
N VAL A 177 10.26 4.56 -7.86
CA VAL A 177 9.73 4.73 -6.50
C VAL A 177 10.87 4.54 -5.49
N PHE A 178 11.03 5.53 -4.63
CA PHE A 178 12.05 5.49 -3.58
C PHE A 178 11.61 4.60 -2.41
N THR A 179 12.55 3.85 -1.86
CA THR A 179 12.43 3.20 -0.55
C THR A 179 13.78 3.12 0.16
N SER A 180 13.77 3.46 1.42
CA SER A 180 14.94 3.30 2.31
C SER A 180 15.07 1.86 2.84
N ARG A 181 14.11 1.00 2.59
CA ARG A 181 14.06 -0.36 3.13
C ARG A 181 14.90 -1.30 2.29
N ILE A 182 16.04 -1.70 2.84
CA ILE A 182 16.97 -2.69 2.30
C ILE A 182 16.91 -3.93 3.17
N ASP A 183 16.61 -5.07 2.59
CA ASP A 183 16.46 -6.35 3.30
C ASP A 183 17.47 -7.43 2.87
N GLY A 184 18.37 -7.10 1.95
CA GLY A 184 19.39 -8.00 1.45
C GLY A 184 18.92 -8.97 0.37
N MET A 185 17.66 -8.84 -0.08
CA MET A 185 17.10 -9.70 -1.13
C MET A 185 17.17 -9.08 -2.52
N GLU A 186 17.65 -7.84 -2.64
CA GLU A 186 17.60 -7.03 -3.85
C GLU A 186 18.26 -7.69 -5.06
N GLU A 187 19.37 -8.40 -4.86
CA GLU A 187 20.09 -9.10 -5.94
C GLU A 187 19.43 -10.41 -6.36
N TYR A 188 18.63 -11.00 -5.48
CA TYR A 188 18.01 -12.31 -5.70
C TYR A 188 16.62 -12.20 -6.32
N LEU A 189 15.92 -11.10 -6.04
CA LEU A 189 14.52 -10.93 -6.43
C LEU A 189 14.37 -10.01 -7.64
N THR A 190 15.08 -10.32 -8.71
CA THR A 190 15.01 -9.61 -9.99
C THR A 190 14.22 -10.42 -11.03
N PRO A 191 13.55 -9.79 -12.01
CA PRO A 191 12.83 -10.50 -13.06
C PRO A 191 13.72 -11.45 -13.88
N ASP A 192 14.99 -11.10 -14.11
CA ASP A 192 15.93 -11.96 -14.81
C ASP A 192 16.19 -13.26 -14.05
N LYS A 193 16.31 -13.19 -12.73
CA LYS A 193 16.46 -14.38 -11.88
C LYS A 193 15.19 -15.24 -11.92
N LEU A 194 14.03 -14.63 -11.95
CA LEU A 194 12.75 -15.35 -12.01
C LEU A 194 12.61 -16.18 -13.28
N GLN A 195 13.11 -15.72 -14.43
CA GLN A 195 13.01 -16.45 -15.68
C GLN A 195 13.66 -17.84 -15.63
N SER A 196 14.70 -18.01 -14.82
CA SER A 196 15.43 -19.28 -14.65
C SER A 196 15.23 -19.93 -13.29
N ALA A 197 14.36 -19.34 -12.43
CA ALA A 197 14.15 -19.83 -11.07
C ALA A 197 13.37 -21.15 -11.08
N ASP A 198 13.95 -22.16 -10.45
CA ASP A 198 13.36 -23.47 -10.22
C ASP A 198 13.09 -23.69 -8.71
N ILE A 199 12.63 -24.86 -8.35
CA ILE A 199 12.40 -25.24 -6.93
C ILE A 199 13.66 -25.05 -6.09
N ALA A 200 14.83 -25.44 -6.62
CA ALA A 200 16.10 -25.33 -5.91
C ALA A 200 16.45 -23.87 -5.62
N TYR A 201 16.15 -22.96 -6.55
CA TYR A 201 16.34 -21.52 -6.33
C TYR A 201 15.47 -20.99 -5.18
N PHE A 202 14.21 -21.41 -5.13
CA PHE A 202 13.31 -21.03 -4.04
C PHE A 202 13.74 -21.64 -2.69
N ASP A 203 14.25 -22.86 -2.68
CA ASP A 203 14.80 -23.49 -1.49
C ASP A 203 16.01 -22.70 -0.94
N GLU A 204 16.86 -22.15 -1.82
CA GLU A 204 17.94 -21.25 -1.43
C GLU A 204 17.44 -19.89 -0.92
N LEU A 205 16.39 -19.34 -1.53
CA LEU A 205 15.75 -18.11 -1.01
C LEU A 205 15.20 -18.32 0.39
N ASP A 206 14.57 -19.47 0.66
CA ASP A 206 13.98 -19.80 1.97
C ASP A 206 15.02 -19.90 3.09
N LYS A 207 16.28 -20.17 2.76
CA LYS A 207 17.40 -20.21 3.74
C LYS A 207 17.93 -18.82 4.10
N LYS A 208 17.58 -17.79 3.32
CA LYS A 208 18.08 -16.43 3.57
C LYS A 208 17.29 -15.75 4.67
N ASN A 209 18.02 -15.02 5.50
CA ASN A 209 17.39 -14.15 6.49
C ASN A 209 16.96 -12.84 5.81
N VAL A 210 15.65 -12.59 5.81
CA VAL A 210 15.06 -11.35 5.29
C VAL A 210 14.92 -10.38 6.47
N GLU A 211 15.86 -9.47 6.60
CA GLU A 211 15.90 -8.52 7.70
C GLU A 211 16.25 -7.12 7.18
N TYR A 212 15.44 -6.14 7.54
CA TYR A 212 15.71 -4.75 7.17
C TYR A 212 16.97 -4.24 7.84
N ARG A 213 17.90 -3.71 7.02
CA ARG A 213 19.13 -3.09 7.51
C ARG A 213 18.82 -1.76 8.18
N LYS A 214 19.45 -1.56 9.34
CA LYS A 214 19.35 -0.32 10.13
C LYS A 214 20.62 0.51 10.03
N ASP A 215 21.76 -0.14 9.83
CA ASP A 215 23.07 0.49 9.82
C ASP A 215 23.47 0.90 8.41
N ILE A 216 23.98 2.11 8.25
CA ILE A 216 24.53 2.62 7.01
C ILE A 216 26.05 2.45 7.06
N ILE A 217 26.54 1.55 6.21
CA ILE A 217 27.96 1.18 6.13
C ILE A 217 28.46 1.53 4.74
N GLU A 218 29.62 2.18 4.66
CA GLU A 218 30.28 2.54 3.41
C GLU A 218 30.35 1.36 2.43
N GLY A 219 29.99 1.62 1.16
CA GLY A 219 29.98 0.63 0.10
C GLY A 219 28.79 -0.35 0.12
N GLN A 220 27.98 -0.35 1.18
CA GLN A 220 26.80 -1.21 1.26
C GLN A 220 25.53 -0.47 0.83
N PRO A 221 24.45 -1.19 0.47
CA PRO A 221 23.17 -0.60 0.11
C PRO A 221 22.62 0.33 1.21
N ALA A 222 22.27 1.55 0.84
CA ALA A 222 21.67 2.55 1.74
C ALA A 222 20.16 2.72 1.49
N CYS A 223 19.79 2.79 0.22
CA CYS A 223 18.40 2.92 -0.23
C CYS A 223 18.30 2.38 -1.66
N LYS A 224 17.12 2.38 -2.24
CA LYS A 224 16.92 1.89 -3.61
C LYS A 224 15.80 2.63 -4.33
N ILE A 225 15.86 2.58 -5.66
CA ILE A 225 14.78 3.02 -6.55
C ILE A 225 14.19 1.79 -7.22
N VAL A 226 12.88 1.62 -7.09
CA VAL A 226 12.14 0.50 -7.65
C VAL A 226 11.41 0.96 -8.90
N ASN A 227 11.57 0.21 -10.00
CA ASN A 227 10.75 0.43 -11.18
C ASN A 227 9.31 0.00 -10.90
N ASN A 228 8.39 0.92 -11.01
CA ASN A 228 6.99 0.73 -10.68
C ASN A 228 6.10 0.34 -11.87
N SER A 229 6.68 -0.04 -13.01
CA SER A 229 5.91 -0.42 -14.20
C SER A 229 5.25 -1.79 -14.06
N GLU A 230 5.95 -2.73 -13.44
CA GLU A 230 5.46 -4.07 -13.17
C GLU A 230 6.27 -4.76 -12.06
N TRP A 231 5.66 -5.76 -11.48
CA TRP A 231 6.27 -6.65 -10.50
C TRP A 231 5.69 -8.07 -10.65
N TYR A 232 6.39 -9.03 -10.06
CA TYR A 232 5.99 -10.43 -10.11
C TYR A 232 5.88 -10.97 -8.70
N PHE A 233 4.91 -11.83 -8.48
CA PHE A 233 4.85 -12.70 -7.31
C PHE A 233 5.11 -14.12 -7.78
N ALA A 234 5.99 -14.83 -7.09
CA ALA A 234 6.26 -16.22 -7.40
C ALA A 234 6.44 -17.05 -6.13
N ALA A 235 5.91 -18.26 -6.15
CA ALA A 235 5.88 -19.16 -5.03
C ALA A 235 6.02 -20.62 -5.45
N LYS A 236 6.51 -21.47 -4.55
CA LYS A 236 6.36 -22.90 -4.63
C LYS A 236 4.90 -23.27 -4.30
N VAL A 237 4.28 -24.04 -5.15
CA VAL A 237 2.94 -24.58 -4.98
C VAL A 237 2.97 -26.09 -5.20
N SER A 238 1.94 -26.83 -4.78
CA SER A 238 1.84 -28.25 -5.10
C SER A 238 1.69 -28.47 -6.62
N ALA A 239 2.07 -29.64 -7.10
CA ALA A 239 1.89 -30.00 -8.51
C ALA A 239 0.41 -29.93 -8.91
N GLU A 240 -0.50 -30.36 -8.03
CA GLU A 240 -1.94 -30.31 -8.27
C GLU A 240 -2.45 -28.87 -8.37
N GLU A 241 -1.98 -27.97 -7.49
CA GLU A 241 -2.32 -26.55 -7.57
C GLU A 241 -1.79 -25.90 -8.85
N ALA A 242 -0.55 -26.25 -9.25
CA ALA A 242 0.05 -25.74 -10.47
C ALA A 242 -0.75 -26.11 -11.73
N GLU A 243 -1.32 -27.31 -11.78
CA GLU A 243 -2.14 -27.77 -12.92
C GLU A 243 -3.42 -26.93 -13.13
N LEU A 244 -3.84 -26.21 -12.11
CA LEU A 244 -5.01 -25.31 -12.21
C LEU A 244 -4.74 -24.05 -13.04
N PHE A 245 -3.47 -23.69 -13.25
CA PHE A 245 -3.08 -22.45 -13.89
C PHE A 245 -2.40 -22.66 -15.24
N ARG A 246 -2.62 -21.71 -16.14
CA ARG A 246 -1.99 -21.69 -17.47
C ARG A 246 -1.36 -20.34 -17.73
N GLU A 247 -0.23 -20.31 -18.39
CA GLU A 247 0.43 -19.08 -18.81
C GLU A 247 -0.53 -18.19 -19.61
N GLY A 248 -0.50 -16.89 -19.33
CA GLY A 248 -1.38 -15.91 -19.95
C GLY A 248 -2.78 -15.82 -19.35
N GLU A 249 -3.15 -16.67 -18.40
CA GLU A 249 -4.45 -16.63 -17.73
C GLU A 249 -4.53 -15.43 -16.78
N SER A 250 -5.67 -14.75 -16.79
CA SER A 250 -5.95 -13.65 -15.85
C SER A 250 -6.34 -14.20 -14.48
N VAL A 251 -5.74 -13.64 -13.44
CA VAL A 251 -6.01 -13.95 -12.04
C VAL A 251 -6.11 -12.67 -11.24
N ASN A 252 -6.59 -12.76 -10.01
CA ASN A 252 -6.55 -11.68 -9.05
C ASN A 252 -5.71 -12.10 -7.83
N LEU A 253 -5.00 -11.15 -7.24
CA LEU A 253 -4.18 -11.38 -6.06
C LEU A 253 -4.76 -10.61 -4.88
N ARG A 254 -4.89 -11.30 -3.74
CA ARG A 254 -5.22 -10.69 -2.45
C ARG A 254 -4.09 -10.96 -1.47
N PHE A 255 -3.58 -9.90 -0.86
CA PHE A 255 -2.53 -9.99 0.14
C PHE A 255 -3.16 -10.12 1.53
N PHE A 256 -2.77 -11.13 2.31
CA PHE A 256 -3.38 -11.42 3.62
C PHE A 256 -3.19 -10.33 4.65
N ASP A 257 -2.03 -9.72 4.69
CA ASP A 257 -1.73 -8.64 5.64
C ASP A 257 -2.51 -7.35 5.35
N ARG A 258 -3.26 -7.32 4.22
CA ARG A 258 -3.94 -6.14 3.69
C ARG A 258 -5.24 -6.55 3.03
N THR A 259 -6.21 -6.82 3.86
CA THR A 259 -7.43 -7.59 3.62
C THR A 259 -8.32 -7.14 2.47
N ASP A 260 -8.19 -5.90 1.99
CA ASP A 260 -9.11 -5.34 1.00
C ASP A 260 -8.46 -5.04 -0.36
N ASP A 261 -7.14 -5.17 -0.48
CA ASP A 261 -6.40 -4.87 -1.70
C ASP A 261 -6.36 -6.09 -2.62
N VAL A 262 -7.25 -6.10 -3.61
CA VAL A 262 -7.25 -7.07 -4.70
C VAL A 262 -6.71 -6.41 -5.94
N VAL A 263 -5.65 -6.98 -6.53
CA VAL A 263 -5.06 -6.49 -7.78
C VAL A 263 -5.14 -7.52 -8.88
N SER A 264 -5.32 -7.07 -10.12
CA SER A 264 -5.30 -7.93 -11.29
C SER A 264 -3.88 -8.35 -11.63
N ALA A 265 -3.73 -9.59 -12.05
CA ALA A 265 -2.47 -10.16 -12.48
C ALA A 265 -2.69 -11.14 -13.65
N THR A 266 -1.60 -11.55 -14.26
CA THR A 266 -1.58 -12.57 -15.32
C THR A 266 -0.58 -13.64 -14.93
N VAL A 267 -0.91 -14.89 -15.11
CA VAL A 267 0.02 -16.01 -14.94
C VAL A 267 1.19 -15.81 -15.91
N PHE A 268 2.38 -15.62 -15.36
CA PHE A 268 3.59 -15.38 -16.12
C PHE A 268 4.25 -16.69 -16.54
N SER A 269 4.40 -17.64 -15.61
CA SER A 269 4.96 -18.95 -15.87
C SER A 269 4.47 -19.98 -14.85
N VAL A 270 4.44 -21.22 -15.30
CA VAL A 270 4.23 -22.41 -14.47
C VAL A 270 5.34 -23.40 -14.79
N SER A 271 6.22 -23.69 -13.82
CA SER A 271 7.31 -24.65 -14.06
C SER A 271 6.79 -26.07 -14.15
N GLY A 272 7.58 -26.96 -14.75
CA GLY A 272 7.36 -28.40 -14.63
C GLY A 272 7.45 -28.83 -13.16
N ALA A 273 6.60 -29.78 -12.75
CA ALA A 273 6.62 -30.32 -11.41
C ALA A 273 7.87 -31.14 -11.13
N LYS A 274 8.47 -30.94 -9.95
CA LYS A 274 9.58 -31.71 -9.42
C LYS A 274 9.31 -32.04 -7.95
N ASP A 275 9.40 -33.31 -7.60
CA ASP A 275 9.14 -33.79 -6.22
C ASP A 275 7.78 -33.31 -5.65
N GLY A 276 6.75 -33.30 -6.49
CA GLY A 276 5.39 -32.89 -6.11
C GLY A 276 5.18 -31.39 -5.98
N GLN A 277 6.15 -30.56 -6.35
CA GLN A 277 6.07 -29.10 -6.31
C GLN A 277 6.38 -28.47 -7.66
N ALA A 278 5.84 -27.28 -7.89
CA ALA A 278 6.15 -26.44 -9.05
C ALA A 278 6.29 -24.98 -8.61
N VAL A 279 6.90 -24.16 -9.44
CA VAL A 279 6.94 -22.72 -9.27
C VAL A 279 5.82 -22.09 -10.08
N LEU A 280 4.94 -21.35 -9.44
CA LEU A 280 3.93 -20.52 -10.08
C LEU A 280 4.34 -19.07 -9.96
N ALA A 281 4.43 -18.37 -11.06
CA ALA A 281 4.74 -16.96 -11.14
C ALA A 281 3.60 -16.18 -11.80
N VAL A 282 3.23 -15.05 -11.21
CA VAL A 282 2.22 -14.12 -11.74
C VAL A 282 2.81 -12.74 -11.87
N ARG A 283 2.37 -11.99 -12.88
CA ARG A 283 2.81 -10.62 -13.16
C ARG A 283 1.67 -9.65 -12.94
N SER A 284 1.95 -8.54 -12.27
CA SER A 284 0.99 -7.46 -12.05
C SER A 284 1.61 -6.09 -12.34
N LYS A 285 0.76 -5.15 -12.73
CA LYS A 285 1.05 -3.72 -12.81
C LYS A 285 0.26 -2.92 -11.79
N GLY A 286 -0.52 -3.61 -10.95
CA GLY A 286 -1.35 -3.00 -9.92
C GLY A 286 -0.53 -2.47 -8.74
N TYR A 287 -1.05 -1.47 -8.08
CA TYR A 287 -0.46 -0.95 -6.85
C TYR A 287 -1.06 -1.68 -5.64
N VAL A 288 -0.18 -2.11 -4.75
CA VAL A 288 -0.49 -2.58 -3.41
C VAL A 288 0.42 -1.83 -2.46
N GLU A 289 -0.09 -1.39 -1.33
CA GLU A 289 0.70 -0.71 -0.32
C GLU A 289 1.95 -1.54 0.06
N SER A 290 3.11 -0.89 0.16
CA SER A 290 4.43 -1.49 0.43
C SER A 290 4.90 -2.55 -0.57
N ILE A 291 4.26 -2.69 -1.74
CA ILE A 291 4.69 -3.64 -2.78
C ILE A 291 6.14 -3.39 -3.25
N TYR A 292 6.61 -2.16 -3.11
CA TYR A 292 7.96 -1.76 -3.50
C TYR A 292 9.01 -1.97 -2.40
N SER A 293 8.60 -2.26 -1.17
CA SER A 293 9.49 -2.40 -0.02
C SER A 293 9.53 -3.81 0.58
N VAL A 294 8.51 -4.64 0.36
CA VAL A 294 8.47 -6.01 0.87
C VAL A 294 9.04 -7.01 -0.14
N SER A 295 9.75 -8.02 0.35
CA SER A 295 10.32 -9.08 -0.48
C SER A 295 9.55 -10.40 -0.38
N LYS A 296 8.83 -10.62 0.72
CA LYS A 296 8.09 -11.84 1.00
C LYS A 296 6.64 -11.52 1.33
N ALA A 297 5.71 -12.31 0.79
CA ALA A 297 4.29 -12.10 1.02
C ALA A 297 3.51 -13.42 1.04
N ASN A 298 2.42 -13.44 1.80
CA ASN A 298 1.40 -14.47 1.74
C ASN A 298 0.26 -13.94 0.87
N VAL A 299 -0.10 -14.67 -0.18
CA VAL A 299 -1.02 -14.21 -1.22
C VAL A 299 -2.06 -15.27 -1.54
N GLU A 300 -3.31 -14.86 -1.65
CA GLU A 300 -4.35 -15.64 -2.33
C GLU A 300 -4.31 -15.34 -3.82
N ILE A 301 -4.15 -16.38 -4.64
CA ILE A 301 -4.22 -16.29 -6.09
C ILE A 301 -5.62 -16.76 -6.48
N ILE A 302 -6.47 -15.83 -6.88
CA ILE A 302 -7.89 -16.04 -7.17
C ILE A 302 -8.05 -16.29 -8.66
N LYS A 303 -8.45 -17.49 -9.03
CA LYS A 303 -8.65 -17.90 -10.40
C LYS A 303 -10.01 -17.46 -10.93
N LYS A 304 -11.08 -17.70 -10.17
CA LYS A 304 -12.46 -17.38 -10.54
C LYS A 304 -13.25 -16.87 -9.36
N LYS A 305 -14.11 -15.91 -9.63
CA LYS A 305 -15.13 -15.46 -8.71
C LYS A 305 -16.50 -15.71 -9.31
N TYR A 306 -17.31 -16.50 -8.61
CA TYR A 306 -18.68 -16.78 -8.98
C TYR A 306 -19.59 -15.87 -8.15
N VAL A 307 -20.43 -15.11 -8.81
CA VAL A 307 -21.45 -14.28 -8.17
C VAL A 307 -22.81 -14.91 -8.43
N GLY A 308 -23.60 -15.11 -7.40
CA GLY A 308 -24.91 -15.73 -7.54
C GLY A 308 -25.80 -15.50 -6.32
N LEU A 309 -26.96 -16.12 -6.38
CA LEU A 309 -27.91 -16.08 -5.27
C LEU A 309 -27.54 -17.12 -4.23
N LYS A 310 -27.31 -16.70 -3.01
CA LYS A 310 -27.04 -17.57 -1.88
C LYS A 310 -28.35 -18.04 -1.28
N ILE A 311 -28.60 -19.34 -1.37
CA ILE A 311 -29.80 -19.98 -0.80
C ILE A 311 -29.38 -21.07 0.20
N PRO A 312 -30.13 -21.28 1.29
CA PRO A 312 -29.88 -22.40 2.19
C PRO A 312 -29.98 -23.73 1.46
N ALA A 313 -29.11 -24.70 1.80
CA ALA A 313 -29.07 -26.01 1.17
C ALA A 313 -30.43 -26.74 1.25
N GLN A 314 -31.17 -26.51 2.31
CA GLN A 314 -32.53 -27.10 2.52
C GLN A 314 -33.58 -26.57 1.52
N CYS A 315 -33.31 -25.46 0.83
CA CYS A 315 -34.18 -24.89 -0.21
C CYS A 315 -33.92 -25.53 -1.58
N VAL A 316 -32.81 -26.26 -1.75
CA VAL A 316 -32.48 -26.93 -3.00
C VAL A 316 -33.33 -28.18 -3.19
N ARG A 317 -33.97 -28.28 -4.35
CA ARG A 317 -34.76 -29.42 -4.79
C ARG A 317 -34.18 -30.01 -6.06
N VAL A 318 -34.31 -31.28 -6.23
CA VAL A 318 -33.95 -31.99 -7.47
C VAL A 318 -35.24 -32.42 -8.16
N LYS A 319 -35.42 -31.97 -9.37
CA LYS A 319 -36.53 -32.38 -10.23
C LYS A 319 -35.96 -32.75 -11.61
N ASP A 320 -36.24 -33.95 -12.05
CA ASP A 320 -35.78 -34.47 -13.37
C ASP A 320 -34.27 -34.36 -13.54
N GLY A 321 -33.50 -34.71 -12.45
CA GLY A 321 -32.05 -34.64 -12.43
C GLY A 321 -31.43 -33.20 -12.35
N ARG A 322 -32.26 -32.18 -12.32
CA ARG A 322 -31.83 -30.77 -12.22
C ARG A 322 -32.04 -30.22 -10.82
N LYS A 323 -31.01 -29.55 -10.29
CA LYS A 323 -31.10 -28.83 -9.01
C LYS A 323 -31.71 -27.44 -9.23
N GLY A 324 -32.62 -27.05 -8.37
CA GLY A 324 -33.26 -25.72 -8.42
C GLY A 324 -33.90 -25.36 -7.07
N ALA A 325 -34.48 -24.17 -7.00
CA ALA A 325 -35.28 -23.70 -5.87
C ALA A 325 -36.59 -23.10 -6.37
N TYR A 326 -37.64 -23.24 -5.57
CA TYR A 326 -38.90 -22.59 -5.87
C TYR A 326 -38.84 -21.11 -5.47
N VAL A 327 -39.32 -20.23 -6.36
CA VAL A 327 -39.35 -18.79 -6.11
C VAL A 327 -40.82 -18.39 -5.94
N LEU A 328 -41.12 -17.69 -4.86
CA LEU A 328 -42.39 -17.02 -4.70
C LEU A 328 -42.37 -15.74 -5.56
N ARG A 329 -43.24 -15.63 -6.53
CA ARG A 329 -43.47 -14.37 -7.23
C ARG A 329 -44.60 -13.65 -6.51
N GLY A 330 -44.31 -12.44 -6.01
CA GLY A 330 -45.36 -11.54 -5.60
C GLY A 330 -46.11 -11.07 -6.85
N ASP A 331 -47.43 -10.98 -6.78
CA ASP A 331 -48.28 -10.36 -7.78
C ASP A 331 -48.08 -8.85 -7.80
#